data_1ee656bc0357b4d285bbd159540d9953
#
_entry.id   1ee656bc0357b4d285bbd159540d9953
#
_cell.length_a   1.000
_cell.length_b   1.000
_cell.length_c   1.000
_cell.angle_alpha   90.00
_cell.angle_beta   90.00
_cell.angle_gamma   90.00
#
_symmetry.space_group_name_H-M   'P 1'
#
loop_
_entity.id
_entity.type
_entity.pdbx_description
1 polymer ?
#
loop_
_entity_poly.entity_id
_entity_poly.type
_entity_poly.pdbx_seq_one_letter_code
_entity_poly.pdbx_strand_id
1 'polypeptide(L)'
;EQPSWRAQDGFITRGVYGDYLRHLLAETLEGNADEAGRMTLVHGEAQAIDRRDGGWRIMVGAEVIAADAVILALGNLEPASPPGVDATVRASAVYVENPWRIDTAAVGTARNILLIGSGLTMVDAVLTLRRPGRRFTALSRHGLLPRGHATVPPAPFDGAFSGGPSEVLSQVRRAVL
;
A
#
# COMPACT_ATOMS: atom_id res chain seq x y z
N GLU A 1 -22.55 16.48 16.53
CA GLU A 1 -23.39 15.74 15.57
C GLU A 1 -22.50 14.73 14.85
N GLN A 2 -22.72 13.45 15.07
CA GLN A 2 -22.04 12.40 14.30
C GLN A 2 -22.65 12.39 12.90
N PRO A 3 -21.83 12.38 11.83
CA PRO A 3 -22.35 12.23 10.49
C PRO A 3 -23.11 10.90 10.40
N SER A 4 -24.30 10.93 9.84
CA SER A 4 -25.09 9.72 9.57
C SER A 4 -24.42 8.95 8.41
N TRP A 5 -23.40 8.15 8.69
CA TRP A 5 -22.77 7.28 7.73
C TRP A 5 -23.74 6.15 7.36
N ARG A 6 -24.09 6.04 6.10
CA ARG A 6 -24.68 4.80 5.61
C ARG A 6 -23.54 3.77 5.51
N ALA A 7 -23.83 2.52 5.87
CA ALA A 7 -22.82 1.46 5.86
C ALA A 7 -22.11 1.31 4.50
N GLN A 8 -22.78 1.63 3.41
CA GLN A 8 -22.25 1.59 2.04
C GLN A 8 -21.33 2.77 1.67
N ASP A 9 -21.37 3.87 2.45
CA ASP A 9 -20.58 5.08 2.20
C ASP A 9 -19.42 5.23 3.21
N GLY A 10 -19.31 4.27 4.13
CA GLY A 10 -18.33 4.30 5.22
C GLY A 10 -16.96 3.80 4.79
N PHE A 11 -15.92 4.51 5.22
CA PHE A 11 -14.53 4.05 5.10
C PHE A 11 -14.09 3.50 6.45
N ILE A 12 -13.64 2.26 6.46
CA ILE A 12 -13.03 1.64 7.65
C ILE A 12 -11.54 1.90 7.68
N THR A 13 -10.95 1.86 8.86
CA THR A 13 -9.49 1.98 8.99
C THR A 13 -8.79 0.78 8.34
N ARG A 14 -7.57 0.98 7.84
CA ARG A 14 -6.77 -0.11 7.26
C ARG A 14 -6.51 -1.26 8.23
N GLY A 15 -6.44 -0.99 9.54
CA GLY A 15 -6.32 -2.01 10.57
C GLY A 15 -7.51 -2.97 10.57
N VAL A 16 -8.73 -2.43 10.62
CA VAL A 16 -9.97 -3.23 10.56
C VAL A 16 -10.08 -4.02 9.26
N TYR A 17 -9.72 -3.41 8.12
CA TYR A 17 -9.68 -4.12 6.85
C TYR A 17 -8.63 -5.25 6.84
N GLY A 18 -7.46 -5.01 7.42
CA GLY A 18 -6.42 -6.03 7.59
C GLY A 18 -6.89 -7.19 8.48
N ASP A 19 -7.64 -6.91 9.55
CA ASP A 19 -8.24 -7.95 10.40
C ASP A 19 -9.25 -8.79 9.62
N TYR A 20 -10.11 -8.14 8.83
CA TYR A 20 -11.05 -8.83 7.94
C TYR A 20 -10.33 -9.76 6.94
N LEU A 21 -9.27 -9.30 6.29
CA LEU A 21 -8.50 -10.13 5.35
C LEU A 21 -7.83 -11.33 6.04
N ARG A 22 -7.31 -11.14 7.26
CA ARG A 22 -6.75 -12.25 8.06
C ARG A 22 -7.81 -13.28 8.43
N HIS A 23 -8.99 -12.82 8.82
CA HIS A 23 -10.11 -13.70 9.13
C HIS A 23 -10.54 -14.50 7.90
N LEU A 24 -10.72 -13.84 6.74
CA LEU A 24 -11.06 -14.50 5.49
C LEU A 24 -10.02 -15.55 5.07
N LEU A 25 -8.72 -15.25 5.25
CA LEU A 25 -7.65 -16.21 5.00
C LEU A 25 -7.74 -17.41 5.94
N ALA A 26 -7.97 -17.18 7.24
CA ALA A 26 -8.11 -18.26 8.21
C ALA A 26 -9.30 -19.17 7.89
N GLU A 27 -10.46 -18.61 7.57
CA GLU A 27 -11.64 -19.37 7.12
C GLU A 27 -11.35 -20.21 5.86
N THR A 28 -10.58 -19.64 4.89
CA THR A 28 -10.22 -20.36 3.67
C THR A 28 -9.26 -21.52 3.95
N LEU A 29 -8.33 -21.37 4.91
CA LEU A 29 -7.39 -22.42 5.30
C LEU A 29 -8.04 -23.51 6.14
N GLU A 30 -9.04 -23.15 6.96
CA GLU A 30 -9.80 -24.09 7.80
C GLU A 30 -10.88 -24.85 7.04
N GLY A 31 -11.33 -24.35 5.90
CA GLY A 31 -12.40 -24.73 4.98
C GLY A 31 -13.12 -26.07 5.23
N ASN A 32 -14.31 -26.22 4.67
CA ASN A 32 -15.08 -27.48 4.72
C ASN A 32 -14.26 -28.66 4.18
N ALA A 33 -14.53 -29.88 4.66
CA ALA A 33 -13.78 -31.10 4.32
C ALA A 33 -13.60 -31.35 2.80
N ASP A 34 -14.48 -30.82 1.95
CA ASP A 34 -14.39 -30.87 0.48
C ASP A 34 -13.45 -29.81 -0.11
N GLU A 35 -13.05 -28.79 0.66
CA GLU A 35 -12.16 -27.70 0.26
C GLU A 35 -10.81 -27.73 1.00
N ALA A 36 -10.71 -28.52 2.06
CA ALA A 36 -9.49 -28.72 2.82
C ALA A 36 -8.37 -29.24 1.89
N GLY A 37 -7.27 -28.47 1.81
CA GLY A 37 -6.14 -28.81 0.94
C GLY A 37 -6.12 -28.07 -0.41
N ARG A 38 -7.11 -27.22 -0.74
CA ARG A 38 -7.07 -26.39 -1.95
C ARG A 38 -6.11 -25.21 -1.83
N MET A 39 -5.79 -24.79 -0.59
CA MET A 39 -4.88 -23.68 -0.33
C MET A 39 -3.78 -24.11 0.64
N THR A 40 -2.54 -23.85 0.26
CA THR A 40 -1.38 -24.06 1.11
C THR A 40 -0.68 -22.71 1.33
N LEU A 41 -0.47 -22.33 2.57
CA LEU A 41 0.31 -21.15 2.94
C LEU A 41 1.76 -21.58 3.20
N VAL A 42 2.67 -21.11 2.35
CA VAL A 42 4.12 -21.30 2.54
C VAL A 42 4.71 -20.02 3.07
N HIS A 43 5.29 -20.07 4.27
CA HIS A 43 5.92 -18.94 4.92
C HIS A 43 7.39 -18.86 4.53
N GLY A 44 7.73 -17.95 3.62
CA GLY A 44 9.11 -17.79 3.15
C GLY A 44 9.20 -16.72 2.06
N GLU A 45 10.43 -16.43 1.67
CA GLU A 45 10.74 -15.50 0.58
C GLU A 45 10.95 -16.29 -0.71
N ALA A 46 10.20 -15.94 -1.76
CA ALA A 46 10.42 -16.46 -3.10
C ALA A 46 11.67 -15.80 -3.70
N GLN A 47 12.76 -16.56 -3.78
CA GLN A 47 14.08 -16.09 -4.20
C GLN A 47 14.26 -16.12 -5.72
N ALA A 48 13.61 -17.07 -6.39
CA ALA A 48 13.64 -17.21 -7.83
C ALA A 48 12.35 -17.78 -8.36
N ILE A 49 11.99 -17.38 -9.58
CA ILE A 49 10.84 -17.89 -10.33
C ILE A 49 11.32 -18.17 -11.74
N ASP A 50 11.33 -19.44 -12.13
CA ASP A 50 11.78 -19.91 -13.44
C ASP A 50 10.67 -20.62 -14.19
N ARG A 51 10.61 -20.42 -15.51
CA ARG A 51 9.72 -21.18 -16.38
C ARG A 51 10.41 -22.47 -16.83
N ARG A 52 9.75 -23.63 -16.66
CA ARG A 52 10.25 -24.94 -17.06
C ARG A 52 9.12 -25.82 -17.61
N ASP A 53 9.37 -26.49 -18.73
CA ASP A 53 8.56 -27.57 -19.28
C ASP A 53 7.02 -27.38 -19.22
N GLY A 54 6.57 -26.15 -19.57
CA GLY A 54 5.14 -25.79 -19.57
C GLY A 54 4.59 -25.29 -18.24
N GLY A 55 5.40 -25.27 -17.16
CA GLY A 55 5.02 -24.76 -15.84
C GLY A 55 6.02 -23.77 -15.28
N TRP A 56 5.94 -23.56 -14.00
CA TRP A 56 6.77 -22.64 -13.22
C TRP A 56 7.41 -23.35 -12.04
N ARG A 57 8.62 -22.95 -11.69
CA ARG A 57 9.32 -23.37 -10.48
C ARG A 57 9.62 -22.15 -9.63
N ILE A 58 9.20 -22.20 -8.40
CA ILE A 58 9.39 -21.13 -7.41
C ILE A 58 10.32 -21.67 -6.31
N MET A 59 11.44 -21.00 -6.07
CA MET A 59 12.36 -21.36 -4.99
C MET A 59 12.03 -20.55 -3.73
N VAL A 60 11.76 -21.27 -2.63
CA VAL A 60 11.50 -20.68 -1.31
C VAL A 60 12.46 -21.33 -0.31
N GLY A 61 13.60 -20.69 -0.05
CA GLY A 61 14.67 -21.30 0.71
C GLY A 61 15.24 -22.56 0.02
N ALA A 62 15.16 -23.72 0.68
CA ALA A 62 15.56 -25.00 0.12
C ALA A 62 14.42 -25.75 -0.60
N GLU A 63 13.19 -25.23 -0.52
CA GLU A 63 12.01 -25.84 -1.14
C GLU A 63 11.81 -25.35 -2.57
N VAL A 64 11.34 -26.25 -3.44
CA VAL A 64 10.97 -25.92 -4.81
C VAL A 64 9.49 -26.25 -5.01
N ILE A 65 8.72 -25.23 -5.31
CA ILE A 65 7.28 -25.35 -5.57
C ILE A 65 7.07 -25.34 -7.09
N ALA A 66 6.36 -26.34 -7.60
CA ALA A 66 5.92 -26.37 -8.99
C ALA A 66 4.51 -25.82 -9.12
N ALA A 67 4.24 -25.04 -10.18
CA ALA A 67 2.93 -24.45 -10.42
C ALA A 67 2.65 -24.32 -11.93
N ASP A 68 1.39 -24.43 -12.33
CA ASP A 68 0.96 -24.21 -13.72
C ASP A 68 0.90 -22.70 -14.03
N ALA A 69 0.61 -21.88 -13.05
CA ALA A 69 0.55 -20.42 -13.16
C ALA A 69 1.10 -19.73 -11.90
N VAL A 70 1.61 -18.51 -12.04
CA VAL A 70 2.10 -17.68 -10.94
C VAL A 70 1.45 -16.30 -11.01
N ILE A 71 0.94 -15.83 -9.87
CA ILE A 71 0.42 -14.48 -9.71
C ILE A 71 1.37 -13.74 -8.77
N LEU A 72 1.98 -12.65 -9.28
CA LEU A 72 2.84 -11.80 -8.48
C LEU A 72 2.00 -10.76 -7.74
N ALA A 73 1.82 -10.95 -6.44
CA ALA A 73 1.12 -10.03 -5.54
C ALA A 73 2.11 -9.46 -4.50
N LEU A 74 3.13 -8.75 -4.99
CA LEU A 74 4.30 -8.32 -4.21
C LEU A 74 4.03 -7.19 -3.21
N GLY A 75 2.83 -6.60 -3.23
CA GLY A 75 2.54 -5.43 -2.42
C GLY A 75 3.35 -4.20 -2.84
N ASN A 76 3.62 -3.31 -1.90
CA ASN A 76 4.44 -2.12 -2.13
C ASN A 76 5.91 -2.44 -1.87
N LEU A 77 6.77 -2.17 -2.85
CA LEU A 77 8.21 -2.21 -2.67
C LEU A 77 8.67 -1.10 -1.72
N GLU A 78 9.85 -1.27 -1.15
CA GLU A 78 10.45 -0.21 -0.35
C GLU A 78 10.68 1.04 -1.22
N PRO A 79 10.41 2.23 -0.67
CA PRO A 79 10.59 3.47 -1.41
C PRO A 79 12.07 3.71 -1.68
N ALA A 80 12.39 4.21 -2.87
CA ALA A 80 13.71 4.73 -3.15
C ALA A 80 13.85 6.15 -2.60
N SER A 81 15.05 6.52 -2.18
CA SER A 81 15.36 7.91 -1.80
C SER A 81 15.08 8.86 -2.96
N PRO A 82 14.49 10.03 -2.70
CA PRO A 82 14.29 11.06 -3.71
C PRO A 82 15.62 11.50 -4.36
N PRO A 83 15.61 11.93 -5.63
CA PRO A 83 16.78 12.55 -6.25
C PRO A 83 17.31 13.71 -5.42
N GLY A 84 18.62 13.82 -5.25
CA GLY A 84 19.28 14.86 -4.47
C GLY A 84 19.52 14.52 -3.00
N VAL A 85 19.00 13.40 -2.51
CA VAL A 85 19.38 12.87 -1.19
C VAL A 85 20.68 12.09 -1.33
N ASP A 86 21.77 12.67 -0.87
CA ASP A 86 23.09 12.04 -0.94
C ASP A 86 23.33 10.98 0.15
N ALA A 87 24.46 10.29 0.07
CA ALA A 87 24.84 9.24 1.02
C ALA A 87 24.99 9.76 2.46
N THR A 88 25.43 11.00 2.63
CA THR A 88 25.65 11.63 3.95
C THR A 88 24.30 11.85 4.64
N VAL A 89 23.32 12.37 3.91
CA VAL A 89 21.96 12.55 4.42
C VAL A 89 21.35 11.20 4.76
N ARG A 90 21.48 10.19 3.88
CA ARG A 90 20.93 8.84 4.12
C ARG A 90 21.53 8.17 5.35
N ALA A 91 22.82 8.39 5.60
CA ALA A 91 23.49 7.86 6.79
C ALA A 91 23.14 8.62 8.07
N SER A 92 22.47 9.74 7.99
CA SER A 92 22.10 10.56 9.14
C SER A 92 20.99 9.91 9.96
N ALA A 93 21.12 9.90 11.28
CA ALA A 93 20.11 9.42 12.22
C ALA A 93 18.79 10.22 12.18
N VAL A 94 18.80 11.39 11.54
CA VAL A 94 17.59 12.24 11.41
C VAL A 94 16.85 12.02 10.10
N TYR A 95 17.38 11.16 9.20
CA TYR A 95 16.73 10.82 7.94
C TYR A 95 15.97 9.50 8.05
N VAL A 96 14.69 9.53 7.74
CA VAL A 96 13.83 8.34 7.68
C VAL A 96 13.45 8.10 6.23
N GLU A 97 14.07 7.10 5.60
CA GLU A 97 13.85 6.76 4.19
C GLU A 97 12.50 6.07 3.97
N ASN A 98 12.18 5.12 4.86
CA ASN A 98 10.97 4.32 4.72
C ASN A 98 9.87 4.80 5.67
N PRO A 99 8.82 5.49 5.15
CA PRO A 99 7.75 6.05 5.96
C PRO A 99 6.86 4.98 6.62
N TRP A 100 6.93 3.71 6.19
CA TRP A 100 6.20 2.62 6.82
C TRP A 100 6.95 1.97 7.97
N ARG A 101 8.23 2.32 8.14
CA ARG A 101 9.11 1.84 9.23
C ARG A 101 9.56 2.98 10.14
N ILE A 102 8.71 3.98 10.35
CA ILE A 102 9.04 5.10 11.22
C ILE A 102 9.21 4.60 12.65
N ASP A 103 10.43 4.65 13.15
CA ASP A 103 10.68 4.51 14.57
C ASP A 103 10.34 5.83 15.29
N THR A 104 9.20 5.85 15.96
CA THR A 104 8.74 7.04 16.68
C THR A 104 9.65 7.41 17.84
N ALA A 105 10.41 6.45 18.39
CA ALA A 105 11.40 6.69 19.44
C ALA A 105 12.65 7.36 18.85
N ALA A 106 13.12 6.93 17.68
CA ALA A 106 14.25 7.54 16.99
C ALA A 106 13.95 8.98 16.53
N VAL A 107 12.72 9.28 16.11
CA VAL A 107 12.29 10.65 15.84
C VAL A 107 12.32 11.51 17.12
N GLY A 108 12.17 10.87 18.26
CA GLY A 108 12.47 11.41 19.58
C GLY A 108 11.82 12.77 19.87
N THR A 109 12.62 13.74 20.30
CA THR A 109 12.21 15.09 20.70
C THR A 109 12.19 16.08 19.54
N ALA A 110 12.41 15.65 18.29
CA ALA A 110 12.39 16.55 17.14
C ALA A 110 11.11 17.39 17.10
N ARG A 111 11.28 18.69 17.03
CA ARG A 111 10.16 19.66 16.99
C ARG A 111 9.75 20.02 15.57
N ASN A 112 10.70 20.04 14.65
CA ASN A 112 10.47 20.38 13.25
C ASN A 112 10.74 19.15 12.39
N ILE A 113 9.74 18.73 11.63
CA ILE A 113 9.81 17.59 10.74
C ILE A 113 9.55 18.06 9.33
N LEU A 114 10.48 17.73 8.42
CA LEU A 114 10.32 17.92 7.00
C LEU A 114 9.83 16.62 6.38
N LEU A 115 8.76 16.68 5.60
CA LEU A 115 8.20 15.56 4.85
C LEU A 115 8.40 15.82 3.35
N ILE A 116 9.01 14.87 2.67
CA ILE A 116 9.20 14.93 1.22
C ILE A 116 8.10 14.12 0.55
N GLY A 117 7.18 14.83 -0.09
CA GLY A 117 5.92 14.31 -0.61
C GLY A 117 4.74 14.85 0.18
N SER A 118 3.61 15.03 -0.49
CA SER A 118 2.37 15.57 0.12
C SER A 118 1.16 14.66 -0.13
N GLY A 119 1.37 13.37 -0.42
CA GLY A 119 0.32 12.38 -0.60
C GLY A 119 -0.24 11.82 0.71
N LEU A 120 -1.06 10.77 0.62
CA LEU A 120 -1.69 10.14 1.80
C LEU A 120 -0.67 9.59 2.79
N THR A 121 0.48 9.10 2.32
CA THR A 121 1.58 8.65 3.19
C THR A 121 2.10 9.78 4.09
N MET A 122 2.14 11.03 3.59
CA MET A 122 2.47 12.20 4.41
C MET A 122 1.42 12.41 5.51
N VAL A 123 0.14 12.26 5.21
CA VAL A 123 -0.94 12.35 6.20
C VAL A 123 -0.77 11.29 7.29
N ASP A 124 -0.52 10.04 6.90
CA ASP A 124 -0.26 8.94 7.83
C ASP A 124 0.95 9.23 8.74
N ALA A 125 2.04 9.75 8.18
CA ALA A 125 3.23 10.14 8.94
C ALA A 125 2.94 11.26 9.94
N VAL A 126 2.18 12.30 9.53
CA VAL A 126 1.75 13.38 10.43
C VAL A 126 0.91 12.84 11.57
N LEU A 127 -0.08 11.99 11.28
CA LEU A 127 -0.96 11.40 12.30
C LEU A 127 -0.17 10.52 13.29
N THR A 128 0.80 9.76 12.80
CA THR A 128 1.66 8.90 13.63
C THR A 128 2.59 9.72 14.52
N LEU A 129 3.14 10.79 13.99
CA LEU A 129 4.20 11.57 14.65
C LEU A 129 3.67 12.81 15.40
N ARG A 130 2.40 13.17 15.27
CA ARG A 130 1.84 14.38 15.88
C ARG A 130 1.96 14.34 17.41
N ARG A 131 2.38 15.47 17.98
CA ARG A 131 2.38 15.74 19.42
C ARG A 131 2.44 17.26 19.67
N PRO A 132 2.10 17.73 20.88
CA PRO A 132 2.16 19.16 21.20
C PRO A 132 3.54 19.77 20.89
N GLY A 133 3.55 20.93 20.24
CA GLY A 133 4.77 21.67 19.91
C GLY A 133 5.56 21.15 18.70
N ARG A 134 5.14 20.06 18.05
CA ARG A 134 5.76 19.57 16.81
C ARG A 134 5.17 20.28 15.59
N ARG A 135 6.05 20.73 14.70
CA ARG A 135 5.71 21.35 13.42
C ARG A 135 6.08 20.45 12.27
N PHE A 136 5.24 20.42 11.24
CA PHE A 136 5.46 19.65 10.02
C PHE A 136 5.51 20.62 8.85
N THR A 137 6.48 20.41 7.97
CA THR A 137 6.58 21.07 6.68
C THR A 137 6.60 20.00 5.60
N ALA A 138 5.65 20.02 4.69
CA ALA A 138 5.63 19.09 3.57
C ALA A 138 6.07 19.80 2.29
N LEU A 139 6.96 19.17 1.52
CA LEU A 139 7.40 19.62 0.22
C LEU A 139 6.93 18.65 -0.86
N SER A 140 6.40 19.17 -1.95
CA SER A 140 6.08 18.38 -3.14
C SER A 140 6.29 19.20 -4.40
N ARG A 141 6.37 18.51 -5.55
CA ARG A 141 6.63 19.15 -6.85
C ARG A 141 5.60 20.22 -7.23
N HIS A 142 4.36 20.06 -6.78
CA HIS A 142 3.26 20.93 -7.18
C HIS A 142 2.50 21.53 -5.98
N GLY A 143 2.91 21.25 -4.75
CA GLY A 143 2.25 21.75 -3.53
C GLY A 143 0.82 21.24 -3.32
N LEU A 144 0.40 20.21 -4.05
CA LEU A 144 -0.95 19.67 -3.94
C LEU A 144 -1.09 18.82 -2.68
N LEU A 145 -2.19 18.96 -1.98
CA LEU A 145 -2.57 18.14 -0.83
C LEU A 145 -3.69 17.15 -1.23
N PRO A 146 -3.76 15.98 -0.55
CA PRO A 146 -4.90 15.09 -0.72
C PRO A 146 -6.19 15.82 -0.39
N ARG A 147 -7.20 15.62 -1.22
CA ARG A 147 -8.55 16.16 -0.94
C ARG A 147 -9.25 15.27 0.07
N GLY A 148 -10.12 15.85 0.89
CA GLY A 148 -11.09 15.10 1.67
C GLY A 148 -12.06 14.34 0.76
N HIS A 149 -12.77 13.37 1.34
CA HIS A 149 -13.85 12.70 0.63
C HIS A 149 -14.95 13.69 0.24
N ALA A 150 -15.53 13.47 -0.92
CA ALA A 150 -16.68 14.26 -1.36
C ALA A 150 -17.84 14.08 -0.38
N THR A 151 -18.53 15.17 -0.05
CA THR A 151 -19.73 15.14 0.81
C THR A 151 -20.94 14.53 0.09
N VAL A 152 -20.91 14.52 -1.24
CA VAL A 152 -21.90 13.89 -2.10
C VAL A 152 -21.17 12.79 -2.87
N PRO A 153 -21.68 11.55 -2.87
CA PRO A 153 -21.10 10.49 -3.68
C PRO A 153 -21.03 10.92 -5.15
N PRO A 154 -19.90 10.69 -5.84
CA PRO A 154 -19.83 10.96 -7.27
C PRO A 154 -20.85 10.09 -8.00
N ALA A 155 -21.41 10.61 -9.09
CA ALA A 155 -22.24 9.81 -9.96
C ALA A 155 -21.45 8.59 -10.47
N PRO A 156 -22.08 7.41 -10.54
CA PRO A 156 -21.43 6.26 -11.14
C PRO A 156 -20.98 6.60 -12.56
N PHE A 157 -19.79 6.16 -12.94
CA PHE A 157 -19.35 6.29 -14.32
C PHE A 157 -20.15 5.30 -15.19
N ASP A 158 -20.94 5.85 -16.11
CA ASP A 158 -21.84 5.08 -17.00
C ASP A 158 -21.15 4.81 -18.36
N GLY A 159 -19.89 4.46 -18.35
CA GLY A 159 -19.11 4.17 -19.56
C GLY A 159 -18.36 2.84 -19.48
N ALA A 160 -18.27 2.14 -20.61
CA ALA A 160 -17.40 0.98 -20.73
C ALA A 160 -16.01 1.43 -21.16
N PHE A 161 -14.99 0.95 -20.45
CA PHE A 161 -13.61 1.09 -20.89
C PHE A 161 -13.23 -0.12 -21.73
N SER A 162 -12.68 0.08 -22.93
CA SER A 162 -12.31 -0.97 -23.86
C SER A 162 -10.97 -0.67 -24.53
N GLY A 163 -10.26 -1.74 -24.95
CA GLY A 163 -8.97 -1.63 -25.61
C GLY A 163 -7.78 -2.03 -24.75
N GLY A 164 -6.58 -1.72 -25.21
CA GLY A 164 -5.34 -1.97 -24.48
C GLY A 164 -5.16 -1.04 -23.27
N PRO A 165 -4.22 -1.36 -22.35
CA PRO A 165 -4.02 -0.58 -21.10
C PRO A 165 -3.83 0.92 -21.30
N SER A 166 -3.12 1.33 -22.35
CA SER A 166 -2.89 2.75 -22.66
C SER A 166 -4.17 3.46 -23.12
N GLU A 167 -5.02 2.77 -23.85
CA GLU A 167 -6.31 3.30 -24.34
C GLU A 167 -7.28 3.44 -23.17
N VAL A 168 -7.38 2.43 -22.32
CA VAL A 168 -8.18 2.48 -21.07
C VAL A 168 -7.72 3.64 -20.18
N LEU A 169 -6.41 3.79 -19.97
CA LEU A 169 -5.88 4.91 -19.19
C LEU A 169 -6.23 6.28 -19.80
N SER A 170 -6.19 6.38 -21.11
CA SER A 170 -6.59 7.62 -21.83
C SER A 170 -8.08 7.90 -21.68
N GLN A 171 -8.93 6.85 -21.71
CA GLN A 171 -10.38 6.98 -21.52
C GLN A 171 -10.70 7.42 -20.09
N VAL A 172 -10.06 6.80 -19.09
CA VAL A 172 -10.21 7.20 -17.68
C VAL A 172 -9.80 8.66 -17.48
N ARG A 173 -8.66 9.10 -18.01
CA ARG A 173 -8.22 10.49 -17.90
C ARG A 173 -9.23 11.48 -18.49
N ARG A 174 -9.85 11.15 -19.62
CA ARG A 174 -10.87 12.00 -20.26
C ARG A 174 -12.20 12.02 -19.51
N ALA A 175 -12.50 10.95 -18.78
CA ALA A 175 -13.73 10.86 -18.00
C ALA A 175 -13.66 11.60 -16.65
N VAL A 176 -12.46 11.85 -16.13
CA VAL A 176 -12.22 12.43 -14.79
C VAL A 176 -11.80 13.92 -14.87
N LEU A 177 -11.40 14.42 -16.03
CA LEU A 177 -11.03 15.81 -16.27
C LEU A 177 -12.18 16.61 -16.88
#